data_0f20e18f7999fa8246f88ae9455418ea
#
_entry.id   0f20e18f7999fa8246f88ae9455418ea
#
_cell.length_a   1.000
_cell.length_b   1.000
_cell.length_c   1.000
_cell.angle_alpha   90.00
_cell.angle_beta   90.00
_cell.angle_gamma   90.00
#
_symmetry.space_group_name_H-M   'P 1'
#
loop_
_entity.id
_entity.type
_entity.pdbx_description
1 polymer ?
#
loop_
_entity_poly.entity_id
_entity_poly.type
_entity_poly.pdbx_seq_one_letter_code
_entity_poly.pdbx_strand_id
1 'polypeptide(L)'
;MSDPAMKQFEQEFYRLYGEGAYAAAYDLATREMGRFPAWAQSSYYNWRMCAACLMGQPDLALRLLDEALAAGHWYDEAGLREDGDLAALQGHPEFERLVAVSLRRREQALVSARPEMNVYQPSGEPPYPLLLALHGNHSNLAESAGHWQAATEQGWLVAAPQSSQVMGAGTFGWNDREWAVREVGDHFAALRERYAIDVGRVVVAGFSMGGGLATWLALSGAIPTRGFVGVGAFLPNVGDIIPLLEAGGGNGRRAYLIAI
;
A
#
# COMPACT_ATOMS: atom_id res chain seq x y z
N MET A 1 -1.09 3.52 11.49
CA MET A 1 -2.04 2.78 12.38
C MET A 1 -3.38 2.85 11.70
N SER A 2 -4.04 1.71 11.44
CA SER A 2 -5.43 1.73 10.95
C SER A 2 -6.29 2.51 11.95
N ASP A 3 -7.13 3.39 11.45
CA ASP A 3 -8.10 4.12 12.28
C ASP A 3 -8.90 3.10 13.11
N PRO A 4 -8.94 3.22 14.45
CA PRO A 4 -9.73 2.31 15.30
C PRO A 4 -11.19 2.17 14.86
N ALA A 5 -11.76 3.25 14.31
CA ALA A 5 -13.11 3.25 13.76
C ALA A 5 -13.21 2.40 12.49
N MET A 6 -12.19 2.42 11.63
CA MET A 6 -12.13 1.58 10.44
C MET A 6 -12.01 0.10 10.80
N LYS A 7 -11.17 -0.24 11.78
CA LYS A 7 -11.03 -1.62 12.27
C LYS A 7 -12.35 -2.14 12.87
N GLN A 8 -13.04 -1.32 13.65
CA GLN A 8 -14.35 -1.67 14.21
C GLN A 8 -15.39 -1.88 13.12
N PHE A 9 -15.39 -1.01 12.11
CA PHE A 9 -16.27 -1.15 10.96
C PHE A 9 -15.99 -2.47 10.21
N GLU A 10 -14.74 -2.79 9.88
CA GLU A 10 -14.38 -4.01 9.16
C GLU A 10 -14.80 -5.26 9.95
N GLN A 11 -14.57 -5.29 11.26
CA GLN A 11 -14.99 -6.40 12.12
C GLN A 11 -16.50 -6.61 12.07
N GLU A 12 -17.30 -5.54 12.16
CA GLU A 12 -18.76 -5.65 12.11
C GLU A 12 -19.25 -6.01 10.73
N PHE A 13 -18.62 -5.46 9.66
CA PHE A 13 -18.96 -5.81 8.29
C PHE A 13 -18.75 -7.31 8.04
N TYR A 14 -17.56 -7.84 8.35
CA TYR A 14 -17.26 -9.26 8.11
C TYR A 14 -18.07 -10.20 9.02
N ARG A 15 -18.45 -9.78 10.21
CA ARG A 15 -19.38 -10.53 11.05
C ARG A 15 -20.76 -10.67 10.37
N LEU A 16 -21.35 -9.55 9.95
CA LEU A 16 -22.64 -9.54 9.24
C LEU A 16 -22.58 -10.36 7.96
N TYR A 17 -21.50 -10.18 7.20
CA TYR A 17 -21.27 -10.87 5.93
C TYR A 17 -21.17 -12.39 6.14
N GLY A 18 -20.39 -12.84 7.10
CA GLY A 18 -20.20 -14.26 7.44
C GLY A 18 -21.48 -14.92 8.01
N GLU A 19 -22.38 -14.14 8.61
CA GLU A 19 -23.70 -14.59 9.09
C GLU A 19 -24.76 -14.65 7.97
N GLY A 20 -24.41 -14.22 6.75
CA GLY A 20 -25.34 -14.13 5.62
C GLY A 20 -26.30 -12.93 5.71
N ALA A 21 -26.05 -11.99 6.63
CA ALA A 21 -26.85 -10.78 6.82
C ALA A 21 -26.45 -9.68 5.79
N TYR A 22 -26.47 -10.05 4.51
CA TYR A 22 -25.93 -9.23 3.41
C TYR A 22 -26.57 -7.84 3.29
N ALA A 23 -27.88 -7.74 3.54
CA ALA A 23 -28.56 -6.44 3.52
C ALA A 23 -28.03 -5.51 4.62
N ALA A 24 -27.82 -6.02 5.83
CA ALA A 24 -27.25 -5.24 6.92
C ALA A 24 -25.78 -4.86 6.67
N ALA A 25 -24.99 -5.75 6.06
CA ALA A 25 -23.62 -5.48 5.63
C ALA A 25 -23.57 -4.38 4.55
N TYR A 26 -24.46 -4.46 3.55
CA TYR A 26 -24.62 -3.44 2.51
C TYR A 26 -24.94 -2.06 3.09
N ASP A 27 -25.94 -2.01 3.99
CA ASP A 27 -26.37 -0.77 4.65
C ASP A 27 -25.25 -0.17 5.51
N LEU A 28 -24.51 -1.02 6.23
CA LEU A 28 -23.35 -0.61 7.01
C LEU A 28 -22.27 0.01 6.10
N ALA A 29 -21.86 -0.68 5.04
CA ALA A 29 -20.86 -0.19 4.10
C ALA A 29 -21.30 1.11 3.41
N THR A 30 -22.59 1.22 3.05
CA THR A 30 -23.15 2.43 2.41
C THR A 30 -23.11 3.63 3.34
N ARG A 31 -23.46 3.44 4.62
CA ARG A 31 -23.47 4.52 5.62
C ARG A 31 -22.07 5.02 5.95
N GLU A 32 -21.09 4.12 6.01
CA GLU A 32 -19.73 4.42 6.46
C GLU A 32 -18.80 4.87 5.33
N MET A 33 -19.18 4.64 4.07
CA MET A 33 -18.34 4.87 2.89
C MET A 33 -17.68 6.26 2.85
N GLY A 34 -18.37 7.33 3.26
CA GLY A 34 -17.85 8.69 3.24
C GLY A 34 -16.96 9.07 4.44
N ARG A 35 -16.80 8.20 5.43
CA ARG A 35 -16.07 8.49 6.67
C ARG A 35 -14.58 8.19 6.59
N PHE A 36 -14.17 7.35 5.66
CA PHE A 36 -12.83 6.82 5.57
C PHE A 36 -12.06 7.38 4.36
N PRO A 37 -10.71 7.26 4.36
CA PRO A 37 -9.88 7.85 3.33
C PRO A 37 -10.21 7.40 1.91
N ALA A 38 -9.84 8.24 0.92
CA ALA A 38 -10.10 7.98 -0.50
C ALA A 38 -9.55 6.63 -0.97
N TRP A 39 -8.40 6.19 -0.45
CA TRP A 39 -7.81 4.89 -0.79
C TRP A 39 -8.68 3.69 -0.40
N ALA A 40 -9.52 3.82 0.64
CA ALA A 40 -10.42 2.75 1.07
C ALA A 40 -11.70 2.66 0.23
N GLN A 41 -12.06 3.71 -0.51
CA GLN A 41 -13.35 3.80 -1.20
C GLN A 41 -13.57 2.67 -2.22
N SER A 42 -12.52 2.22 -2.92
CA SER A 42 -12.63 1.10 -3.85
C SER A 42 -13.09 -0.18 -3.15
N SER A 43 -12.60 -0.45 -1.93
CA SER A 43 -13.02 -1.59 -1.12
C SER A 43 -14.49 -1.50 -0.71
N TYR A 44 -14.96 -0.30 -0.33
CA TYR A 44 -16.37 -0.08 0.02
C TYR A 44 -17.30 -0.33 -1.15
N TYR A 45 -16.93 0.10 -2.35
CA TYR A 45 -17.68 -0.23 -3.57
C TYR A 45 -17.71 -1.75 -3.80
N ASN A 46 -16.57 -2.42 -3.68
CA ASN A 46 -16.48 -3.87 -3.87
C ASN A 46 -17.36 -4.63 -2.87
N TRP A 47 -17.28 -4.31 -1.58
CA TRP A 47 -18.09 -4.94 -0.54
C TRP A 47 -19.59 -4.76 -0.78
N ARG A 48 -20.01 -3.58 -1.24
CA ARG A 48 -21.41 -3.31 -1.61
C ARG A 48 -21.83 -4.09 -2.85
N MET A 49 -20.96 -4.22 -3.86
CA MET A 49 -21.23 -5.04 -5.04
C MET A 49 -21.43 -6.51 -4.68
N CYS A 50 -20.52 -7.08 -3.90
CA CYS A 50 -20.60 -8.46 -3.43
C CYS A 50 -21.88 -8.69 -2.61
N ALA A 51 -22.16 -7.84 -1.63
CA ALA A 51 -23.39 -7.93 -0.85
C ALA A 51 -24.66 -7.82 -1.72
N ALA A 52 -24.68 -6.92 -2.72
CA ALA A 52 -25.80 -6.78 -3.64
C ALA A 52 -26.04 -8.06 -4.47
N CYS A 53 -24.97 -8.68 -4.98
CA CYS A 53 -25.06 -9.97 -5.68
C CYS A 53 -25.62 -11.06 -4.78
N LEU A 54 -25.12 -11.17 -3.54
CA LEU A 54 -25.56 -12.18 -2.59
C LEU A 54 -27.00 -11.96 -2.07
N MET A 55 -27.51 -10.72 -2.16
CA MET A 55 -28.92 -10.40 -1.96
C MET A 55 -29.81 -10.74 -3.17
N GLY A 56 -29.24 -11.25 -4.27
CA GLY A 56 -29.97 -11.50 -5.52
C GLY A 56 -30.33 -10.22 -6.29
N GLN A 57 -29.54 -9.14 -6.12
CA GLN A 57 -29.74 -7.84 -6.77
C GLN A 57 -28.61 -7.50 -7.77
N PRO A 58 -28.43 -8.27 -8.85
CA PRO A 58 -27.32 -8.06 -9.78
C PRO A 58 -27.36 -6.68 -10.46
N ASP A 59 -28.54 -6.14 -10.74
CA ASP A 59 -28.68 -4.80 -11.32
C ASP A 59 -28.14 -3.69 -10.36
N LEU A 60 -28.29 -3.89 -9.06
CA LEU A 60 -27.69 -2.97 -8.06
C LEU A 60 -26.17 -3.09 -8.09
N ALA A 61 -25.64 -4.29 -8.15
CA ALA A 61 -24.20 -4.52 -8.22
C ALA A 61 -23.59 -3.90 -9.49
N LEU A 62 -24.25 -4.00 -10.63
CA LEU A 62 -23.83 -3.36 -11.88
C LEU A 62 -23.78 -1.83 -11.75
N ARG A 63 -24.80 -1.22 -11.14
CA ARG A 63 -24.80 0.22 -10.88
C ARG A 63 -23.64 0.63 -9.95
N LEU A 64 -23.36 -0.14 -8.93
CA LEU A 64 -22.25 0.13 -8.00
C LEU A 64 -20.89 0.05 -8.69
N LEU A 65 -20.70 -0.90 -9.60
CA LEU A 65 -19.49 -0.98 -10.41
C LEU A 65 -19.35 0.24 -11.33
N ASP A 66 -20.44 0.66 -11.98
CA ASP A 66 -20.45 1.85 -12.84
C ASP A 66 -20.14 3.13 -12.01
N GLU A 67 -20.75 3.26 -10.84
CA GLU A 67 -20.47 4.36 -9.89
C GLU A 67 -19.00 4.36 -9.44
N ALA A 68 -18.43 3.19 -9.09
CA ALA A 68 -17.02 3.06 -8.71
C ALA A 68 -16.10 3.51 -9.86
N LEU A 69 -16.40 3.04 -11.07
CA LEU A 69 -15.68 3.48 -12.27
C LEU A 69 -15.85 4.98 -12.49
N ALA A 70 -17.07 5.54 -12.39
CA ALA A 70 -17.29 6.98 -12.52
C ALA A 70 -16.50 7.81 -11.49
N ALA A 71 -16.35 7.29 -10.27
CA ALA A 71 -15.52 7.88 -9.21
C ALA A 71 -14.00 7.73 -9.45
N GLY A 72 -13.57 7.10 -10.54
CA GLY A 72 -12.16 6.94 -10.89
C GLY A 72 -11.52 5.64 -10.42
N HIS A 73 -12.23 4.82 -9.66
CA HIS A 73 -11.73 3.51 -9.24
C HIS A 73 -11.64 2.54 -10.41
N TRP A 74 -10.90 1.49 -10.23
CA TRP A 74 -10.79 0.35 -11.15
C TRP A 74 -10.40 -0.90 -10.34
N TYR A 75 -10.65 -2.05 -10.93
CA TYR A 75 -10.36 -3.36 -10.35
C TYR A 75 -9.58 -4.18 -11.37
N ASP A 76 -8.76 -5.12 -10.91
CA ASP A 76 -8.11 -6.08 -11.78
C ASP A 76 -9.10 -7.14 -12.29
N GLU A 77 -8.67 -7.91 -13.28
CA GLU A 77 -9.52 -8.90 -13.92
C GLU A 77 -9.87 -10.04 -12.96
N ALA A 78 -8.90 -10.52 -12.16
CA ALA A 78 -9.13 -11.59 -11.21
C ALA A 78 -10.16 -11.18 -10.15
N GLY A 79 -10.04 -9.98 -9.58
CA GLY A 79 -10.98 -9.45 -8.59
C GLY A 79 -12.41 -9.32 -9.13
N LEU A 80 -12.61 -9.11 -10.44
CA LEU A 80 -13.95 -9.03 -11.03
C LEU A 80 -14.49 -10.39 -11.51
N ARG A 81 -13.61 -11.29 -11.98
CA ARG A 81 -14.05 -12.55 -12.63
C ARG A 81 -13.96 -13.78 -11.74
N GLU A 82 -13.02 -13.81 -10.81
CA GLU A 82 -12.76 -14.98 -9.96
C GLU A 82 -13.41 -14.87 -8.58
N ASP A 83 -13.91 -13.68 -8.24
CA ASP A 83 -14.66 -13.49 -7.00
C ASP A 83 -16.01 -14.22 -7.09
N GLY A 84 -16.16 -15.26 -6.26
CA GLY A 84 -17.38 -16.09 -6.22
C GLY A 84 -18.62 -15.30 -5.87
N ASP A 85 -18.51 -14.20 -5.13
CA ASP A 85 -19.63 -13.37 -4.74
C ASP A 85 -20.19 -12.55 -5.91
N LEU A 86 -19.39 -12.35 -6.97
CA LEU A 86 -19.79 -11.70 -8.22
C LEU A 86 -20.23 -12.69 -9.31
N ALA A 87 -20.38 -13.97 -8.98
CA ALA A 87 -20.74 -15.01 -9.96
C ALA A 87 -22.03 -14.69 -10.74
N ALA A 88 -23.01 -14.02 -10.10
CA ALA A 88 -24.27 -13.62 -10.73
C ALA A 88 -24.10 -12.58 -11.86
N LEU A 89 -22.96 -11.91 -11.96
CA LEU A 89 -22.69 -10.91 -13.00
C LEU A 89 -21.99 -11.50 -14.23
N GLN A 90 -21.37 -12.67 -14.10
CA GLN A 90 -20.57 -13.26 -15.16
C GLN A 90 -21.40 -13.50 -16.43
N GLY A 91 -20.88 -13.06 -17.57
CA GLY A 91 -21.56 -13.16 -18.87
C GLY A 91 -22.69 -12.13 -19.10
N HIS A 92 -22.99 -11.27 -18.12
CA HIS A 92 -23.95 -10.19 -18.34
C HIS A 92 -23.32 -9.12 -19.26
N PRO A 93 -23.97 -8.69 -20.36
CA PRO A 93 -23.36 -7.77 -21.34
C PRO A 93 -22.86 -6.45 -20.72
N GLU A 94 -23.60 -5.89 -19.78
CA GLU A 94 -23.21 -4.67 -19.08
C GLU A 94 -22.00 -4.90 -18.16
N PHE A 95 -21.94 -6.04 -17.48
CA PHE A 95 -20.76 -6.40 -16.71
C PHE A 95 -19.50 -6.47 -17.56
N GLU A 96 -19.58 -7.16 -18.71
CA GLU A 96 -18.46 -7.27 -19.64
C GLU A 96 -17.99 -5.89 -20.15
N ARG A 97 -18.93 -4.98 -20.41
CA ARG A 97 -18.62 -3.59 -20.77
C ARG A 97 -17.86 -2.88 -19.64
N LEU A 98 -18.33 -3.00 -18.39
CA LEU A 98 -17.72 -2.37 -17.23
C LEU A 98 -16.35 -2.96 -16.89
N VAL A 99 -16.19 -4.28 -16.98
CA VAL A 99 -14.89 -4.95 -16.87
C VAL A 99 -13.91 -4.37 -17.89
N ALA A 100 -14.29 -4.25 -19.15
CA ALA A 100 -13.43 -3.68 -20.18
C ALA A 100 -13.05 -2.21 -19.89
N VAL A 101 -13.92 -1.42 -19.25
CA VAL A 101 -13.60 -0.05 -18.79
C VAL A 101 -12.59 -0.11 -17.66
N SER A 102 -12.80 -0.98 -16.66
CA SER A 102 -11.89 -1.16 -15.52
C SER A 102 -10.48 -1.52 -15.98
N LEU A 103 -10.35 -2.51 -16.85
CA LEU A 103 -9.06 -2.97 -17.36
C LEU A 103 -8.31 -1.90 -18.16
N ARG A 104 -9.01 -1.13 -18.99
CA ARG A 104 -8.37 0.02 -19.69
C ARG A 104 -7.84 1.07 -18.73
N ARG A 105 -8.57 1.39 -17.65
CA ARG A 105 -8.09 2.34 -16.63
C ARG A 105 -6.86 1.82 -15.89
N ARG A 106 -6.90 0.53 -15.52
CA ARG A 106 -5.75 -0.14 -14.92
C ARG A 106 -4.52 -0.06 -15.83
N GLU A 107 -4.68 -0.38 -17.11
CA GLU A 107 -3.60 -0.29 -18.11
C GLU A 107 -3.05 1.13 -18.21
N GLN A 108 -3.91 2.15 -18.29
CA GLN A 108 -3.50 3.55 -18.29
C GLN A 108 -2.73 3.93 -17.00
N ALA A 109 -3.20 3.47 -15.85
CA ALA A 109 -2.51 3.69 -14.58
C ALA A 109 -1.11 3.05 -14.56
N LEU A 110 -0.98 1.81 -15.04
CA LEU A 110 0.30 1.10 -15.15
C LEU A 110 1.28 1.81 -16.09
N VAL A 111 0.79 2.28 -17.24
CA VAL A 111 1.63 3.00 -18.22
C VAL A 111 2.08 4.37 -17.70
N SER A 112 1.24 5.05 -16.92
CA SER A 112 1.52 6.39 -16.39
C SER A 112 2.30 6.40 -15.09
N ALA A 113 2.28 5.31 -14.33
CA ALA A 113 2.96 5.22 -13.04
C ALA A 113 4.46 5.46 -13.18
N ARG A 114 4.99 6.27 -12.26
CA ARG A 114 6.42 6.56 -12.15
C ARG A 114 6.81 6.51 -10.68
N PRO A 115 8.04 6.08 -10.38
CA PRO A 115 8.55 6.21 -9.02
C PRO A 115 8.70 7.70 -8.69
N GLU A 116 8.19 8.10 -7.53
CA GLU A 116 8.24 9.48 -7.03
C GLU A 116 8.89 9.50 -5.66
N MET A 117 9.30 10.66 -5.20
CA MET A 117 9.91 10.81 -3.87
C MET A 117 9.70 12.20 -3.31
N ASN A 118 9.21 12.28 -2.09
CA ASN A 118 9.26 13.50 -1.29
C ASN A 118 10.51 13.51 -0.41
N VAL A 119 11.16 14.67 -0.31
CA VAL A 119 12.34 14.87 0.54
C VAL A 119 12.11 16.04 1.47
N TYR A 120 12.27 15.79 2.76
CA TYR A 120 12.15 16.78 3.83
C TYR A 120 13.53 17.02 4.43
N GLN A 121 14.04 18.22 4.20
CA GLN A 121 15.37 18.61 4.67
C GLN A 121 15.28 19.17 6.10
N PRO A 122 16.14 18.74 7.02
CA PRO A 122 16.19 19.30 8.35
C PRO A 122 16.80 20.70 8.37
N SER A 123 16.57 21.43 9.45
CA SER A 123 17.36 22.61 9.77
C SER A 123 18.74 22.17 10.25
N GLY A 124 19.80 22.71 9.70
CA GLY A 124 21.18 22.40 10.10
C GLY A 124 22.10 22.15 8.92
N GLU A 125 23.35 21.88 9.22
CA GLU A 125 24.38 21.74 8.22
C GLU A 125 24.65 20.28 7.86
N PRO A 126 24.92 19.97 6.58
CA PRO A 126 25.33 18.64 6.15
C PRO A 126 26.72 18.24 6.71
N PRO A 127 27.08 16.95 6.69
CA PRO A 127 26.34 15.85 6.09
C PRO A 127 25.17 15.37 6.96
N TYR A 128 24.01 15.11 6.33
CA TYR A 128 22.79 14.71 7.03
C TYR A 128 22.72 13.19 7.25
N PRO A 129 22.26 12.73 8.43
CA PRO A 129 21.76 11.37 8.56
C PRO A 129 20.52 11.20 7.67
N LEU A 130 20.35 10.03 7.04
CA LEU A 130 19.24 9.75 6.13
C LEU A 130 18.26 8.75 6.74
N LEU A 131 17.00 9.13 6.76
CA LEU A 131 15.86 8.23 6.97
C LEU A 131 15.13 8.01 5.64
N LEU A 132 15.21 6.79 5.10
CA LEU A 132 14.49 6.38 3.90
C LEU A 132 13.21 5.65 4.33
N ALA A 133 12.04 6.27 4.10
CA ALA A 133 10.78 5.86 4.70
C ALA A 133 9.81 5.29 3.64
N LEU A 134 9.57 3.98 3.69
CA LEU A 134 8.78 3.23 2.71
C LEU A 134 7.32 3.14 3.13
N HIS A 135 6.40 3.42 2.20
CA HIS A 135 4.96 3.37 2.43
C HIS A 135 4.44 1.92 2.57
N GLY A 136 3.25 1.78 3.13
CA GLY A 136 2.53 0.51 3.18
C GLY A 136 1.90 0.13 1.84
N ASN A 137 1.26 -1.05 1.81
CA ASN A 137 0.47 -1.45 0.65
C ASN A 137 -0.77 -0.56 0.51
N HIS A 138 -1.25 -0.38 -0.72
CA HIS A 138 -2.38 0.49 -1.05
C HIS A 138 -2.25 1.92 -0.50
N SER A 139 -1.03 2.46 -0.42
CA SER A 139 -0.74 3.81 0.05
C SER A 139 -0.06 4.65 -1.03
N ASN A 140 0.17 5.92 -0.73
CA ASN A 140 0.81 6.89 -1.62
C ASN A 140 1.65 7.91 -0.82
N LEU A 141 2.33 8.82 -1.54
CA LEU A 141 3.17 9.86 -0.94
C LEU A 141 2.41 10.78 0.02
N ALA A 142 1.18 11.16 -0.34
CA ALA A 142 0.41 12.12 0.44
C ALA A 142 0.05 11.55 1.83
N GLU A 143 -0.18 10.25 1.91
CA GLU A 143 -0.55 9.58 3.15
C GLU A 143 0.67 9.19 4.00
N SER A 144 1.73 8.70 3.36
CA SER A 144 2.85 8.08 4.08
C SER A 144 3.91 9.07 4.54
N ALA A 145 4.15 10.13 3.78
CA ALA A 145 5.25 11.04 4.02
C ALA A 145 5.14 11.77 5.38
N GLY A 146 3.93 12.17 5.76
CA GLY A 146 3.68 12.88 7.01
C GLY A 146 4.03 12.08 8.28
N HIS A 147 3.98 10.76 8.22
CA HIS A 147 4.25 9.91 9.39
C HIS A 147 5.72 9.96 9.86
N TRP A 148 6.65 10.25 8.96
CA TRP A 148 8.09 10.23 9.23
C TRP A 148 8.71 11.62 9.27
N GLN A 149 7.99 12.64 8.85
CA GLN A 149 8.50 14.00 8.71
C GLN A 149 9.03 14.57 10.03
N ALA A 150 8.47 14.20 11.19
CA ALA A 150 8.94 14.66 12.49
C ALA A 150 10.43 14.32 12.77
N ALA A 151 11.01 13.36 12.07
CA ALA A 151 12.44 13.07 12.20
C ALA A 151 13.34 14.22 11.70
N THR A 152 12.82 15.13 10.87
CA THR A 152 13.57 16.34 10.46
C THR A 152 13.87 17.26 11.63
N GLU A 153 13.02 17.30 12.66
CA GLU A 153 13.25 18.07 13.89
C GLU A 153 14.46 17.55 14.69
N GLN A 154 14.84 16.29 14.44
CA GLN A 154 16.00 15.64 15.04
C GLN A 154 17.24 15.66 14.10
N GLY A 155 17.21 16.48 13.06
CA GLY A 155 18.31 16.67 12.12
C GLY A 155 18.43 15.60 11.02
N TRP A 156 17.42 14.75 10.81
CA TRP A 156 17.42 13.75 9.76
C TRP A 156 16.90 14.30 8.43
N LEU A 157 17.61 14.03 7.34
CA LEU A 157 17.04 14.13 6.00
C LEU A 157 16.05 12.98 5.84
N VAL A 158 14.77 13.30 5.65
CA VAL A 158 13.73 12.28 5.46
C VAL A 158 13.39 12.20 3.98
N ALA A 159 13.56 11.03 3.39
CA ALA A 159 13.17 10.74 2.03
C ALA A 159 12.08 9.66 2.04
N ALA A 160 10.94 9.98 1.45
CA ALA A 160 9.79 9.10 1.34
C ALA A 160 9.56 8.75 -0.14
N PRO A 161 10.10 7.63 -0.64
CA PRO A 161 9.84 7.18 -1.99
C PRO A 161 8.46 6.55 -2.11
N GLN A 162 7.84 6.70 -3.28
CA GLN A 162 6.66 5.99 -3.74
C GLN A 162 7.06 5.03 -4.84
N SER A 163 6.58 3.81 -4.75
CA SER A 163 6.70 2.83 -5.82
C SER A 163 5.92 3.24 -7.06
N SER A 164 6.33 2.74 -8.22
CA SER A 164 5.50 2.76 -9.44
C SER A 164 4.60 1.53 -9.58
N GLN A 165 4.61 0.61 -8.62
CA GLN A 165 3.79 -0.60 -8.63
C GLN A 165 2.35 -0.27 -8.21
N VAL A 166 1.50 -0.06 -9.20
CA VAL A 166 0.11 0.36 -9.00
C VAL A 166 -0.73 -0.76 -8.38
N MET A 167 -1.42 -0.46 -7.29
CA MET A 167 -2.29 -1.39 -6.56
C MET A 167 -3.78 -1.05 -6.69
N GLY A 168 -4.08 0.20 -7.00
CA GLY A 168 -5.43 0.75 -7.15
C GLY A 168 -5.36 2.17 -7.68
N ALA A 169 -6.51 2.83 -7.80
CA ALA A 169 -6.56 4.21 -8.24
C ALA A 169 -5.80 5.12 -7.27
N GLY A 170 -4.65 5.64 -7.70
CA GLY A 170 -3.78 6.51 -6.87
C GLY A 170 -3.13 5.82 -5.67
N THR A 171 -3.06 4.49 -5.66
CA THR A 171 -2.42 3.72 -4.59
C THR A 171 -1.38 2.76 -5.15
N PHE A 172 -0.33 2.53 -4.37
CA PHE A 172 0.88 1.81 -4.78
C PHE A 172 1.30 0.79 -3.72
N GLY A 173 2.17 -0.13 -4.10
CA GLY A 173 2.70 -1.17 -3.22
C GLY A 173 4.12 -1.59 -3.60
N TRP A 174 4.65 -2.60 -2.93
CA TRP A 174 5.98 -3.15 -3.13
C TRP A 174 5.92 -4.66 -3.39
N ASN A 175 4.97 -5.11 -4.22
CA ASN A 175 4.68 -6.54 -4.42
C ASN A 175 5.80 -7.28 -5.16
N ASP A 176 6.35 -6.67 -6.21
CA ASP A 176 7.56 -7.18 -6.86
C ASP A 176 8.79 -6.63 -6.12
N ARG A 177 9.42 -7.51 -5.34
CA ARG A 177 10.58 -7.15 -4.52
C ARG A 177 11.79 -6.73 -5.35
N GLU A 178 12.05 -7.40 -6.47
CA GLU A 178 13.19 -7.06 -7.31
C GLU A 178 13.02 -5.67 -7.94
N TRP A 179 11.81 -5.38 -8.39
CA TRP A 179 11.46 -4.06 -8.90
C TRP A 179 11.59 -3.00 -7.80
N ALA A 180 11.03 -3.25 -6.60
CA ALA A 180 11.11 -2.36 -5.46
C ALA A 180 12.57 -2.05 -5.06
N VAL A 181 13.43 -3.07 -5.04
CA VAL A 181 14.87 -2.90 -4.74
C VAL A 181 15.55 -1.98 -5.75
N ARG A 182 15.25 -2.12 -7.05
CA ARG A 182 15.79 -1.24 -8.08
C ARG A 182 15.33 0.19 -7.87
N GLU A 183 14.02 0.44 -7.72
CA GLU A 183 13.47 1.80 -7.53
C GLU A 183 14.03 2.47 -6.27
N VAL A 184 14.09 1.77 -5.14
CA VAL A 184 14.66 2.31 -3.90
C VAL A 184 16.15 2.58 -4.05
N GLY A 185 16.86 1.72 -4.77
CA GLY A 185 18.29 1.91 -5.11
C GLY A 185 18.52 3.16 -5.95
N ASP A 186 17.71 3.37 -6.98
CA ASP A 186 17.79 4.55 -7.86
C ASP A 186 17.49 5.84 -7.07
N HIS A 187 16.46 5.83 -6.22
CA HIS A 187 16.18 6.94 -5.32
C HIS A 187 17.32 7.24 -4.35
N PHE A 188 17.93 6.20 -3.78
CA PHE A 188 19.07 6.37 -2.89
C PHE A 188 20.29 6.95 -3.62
N ALA A 189 20.54 6.51 -4.86
CA ALA A 189 21.61 7.07 -5.69
C ALA A 189 21.36 8.56 -5.99
N ALA A 190 20.16 8.93 -6.42
CA ALA A 190 19.77 10.31 -6.68
C ALA A 190 19.86 11.21 -5.43
N LEU A 191 19.52 10.69 -4.25
CA LEU A 191 19.68 11.41 -3.00
C LEU A 191 21.15 11.73 -2.69
N ARG A 192 22.05 10.79 -2.95
CA ARG A 192 23.50 10.97 -2.73
C ARG A 192 24.14 11.97 -3.70
N GLU A 193 23.58 12.10 -4.90
CA GLU A 193 24.02 13.12 -5.84
C GLU A 193 23.56 14.52 -5.43
N ARG A 194 22.38 14.62 -4.84
CA ARG A 194 21.76 15.91 -4.51
C ARG A 194 22.07 16.44 -3.11
N TYR A 195 22.31 15.55 -2.15
CA TYR A 195 22.52 15.90 -0.74
C TYR A 195 23.82 15.29 -0.22
N ALA A 196 24.55 16.04 0.62
CA ALA A 196 25.65 15.48 1.39
C ALA A 196 25.09 14.61 2.52
N ILE A 197 25.06 13.30 2.29
CA ILE A 197 24.52 12.31 3.22
C ILE A 197 25.64 11.67 4.02
N ASP A 198 25.45 11.55 5.34
CA ASP A 198 26.31 10.74 6.19
C ASP A 198 25.97 9.25 5.98
N VAL A 199 26.73 8.59 5.12
CA VAL A 199 26.56 7.17 4.80
C VAL A 199 26.75 6.24 6.00
N GLY A 200 27.39 6.71 7.08
CA GLY A 200 27.48 6.03 8.35
C GLY A 200 26.20 6.10 9.19
N ARG A 201 25.24 6.94 8.82
CA ARG A 201 23.96 7.14 9.52
C ARG A 201 22.78 7.08 8.57
N VAL A 202 22.63 5.94 7.87
CA VAL A 202 21.47 5.65 7.01
C VAL A 202 20.57 4.64 7.71
N VAL A 203 19.28 4.95 7.80
CA VAL A 203 18.23 4.06 8.31
C VAL A 203 17.15 3.91 7.26
N VAL A 204 16.70 2.68 7.01
CA VAL A 204 15.52 2.40 6.21
C VAL A 204 14.36 2.07 7.15
N ALA A 205 13.24 2.73 6.96
CA ALA A 205 12.04 2.52 7.76
C ALA A 205 10.83 2.21 6.87
N GLY A 206 9.80 1.60 7.42
CA GLY A 206 8.57 1.39 6.68
C GLY A 206 7.44 0.83 7.52
N PHE A 207 6.24 0.97 6.96
CA PHE A 207 5.01 0.44 7.53
C PHE A 207 4.52 -0.76 6.72
N SER A 208 4.01 -1.80 7.38
CA SER A 208 3.40 -2.97 6.76
C SER A 208 4.32 -3.59 5.68
N MET A 209 3.92 -3.61 4.42
CA MET A 209 4.74 -4.10 3.30
C MET A 209 6.05 -3.32 3.14
N GLY A 210 6.02 -1.99 3.31
CA GLY A 210 7.24 -1.16 3.34
C GLY A 210 8.17 -1.50 4.50
N GLY A 211 7.62 -1.91 5.65
CA GLY A 211 8.40 -2.41 6.80
C GLY A 211 9.11 -3.73 6.49
N GLY A 212 8.43 -4.64 5.77
CA GLY A 212 9.02 -5.87 5.26
C GLY A 212 10.14 -5.61 4.26
N LEU A 213 9.91 -4.70 3.31
CA LEU A 213 10.93 -4.31 2.33
C LEU A 213 12.14 -3.62 3.02
N ALA A 214 11.90 -2.73 4.00
CA ALA A 214 12.98 -2.09 4.78
C ALA A 214 13.85 -3.12 5.49
N THR A 215 13.23 -4.14 6.09
CA THR A 215 13.92 -5.26 6.72
C THR A 215 14.79 -5.99 5.69
N TRP A 216 14.24 -6.33 4.55
CA TRP A 216 14.96 -7.05 3.50
C TRP A 216 16.12 -6.24 2.92
N LEU A 217 15.90 -4.95 2.59
CA LEU A 217 16.94 -4.05 2.07
C LEU A 217 18.13 -3.91 3.04
N ALA A 218 17.83 -3.80 4.34
CA ALA A 218 18.86 -3.72 5.36
C ALA A 218 19.64 -5.02 5.49
N LEU A 219 18.98 -6.17 5.57
CA LEU A 219 19.63 -7.46 5.81
C LEU A 219 20.38 -7.99 4.58
N SER A 220 19.86 -7.76 3.37
CA SER A 220 20.54 -8.11 2.13
C SER A 220 21.74 -7.21 1.81
N GLY A 221 21.81 -6.02 2.43
CA GLY A 221 22.84 -5.03 2.11
C GLY A 221 22.60 -4.30 0.78
N ALA A 222 21.41 -4.44 0.19
CA ALA A 222 21.04 -3.74 -1.05
C ALA A 222 21.12 -2.20 -0.91
N ILE A 223 20.85 -1.72 0.30
CA ILE A 223 21.13 -0.32 0.70
C ILE A 223 22.12 -0.35 1.88
N PRO A 224 23.21 0.42 1.84
CA PRO A 224 24.14 0.50 2.96
C PRO A 224 23.46 1.21 4.14
N THR A 225 23.01 0.44 5.13
CA THR A 225 22.27 0.96 6.28
C THR A 225 22.97 0.62 7.60
N ARG A 226 22.76 1.46 8.62
CA ARG A 226 23.14 1.19 10.02
C ARG A 226 22.02 0.54 10.81
N GLY A 227 20.81 0.56 10.27
CA GLY A 227 19.67 -0.06 10.91
C GLY A 227 18.40 0.08 10.10
N PHE A 228 17.34 -0.50 10.63
CA PHE A 228 16.01 -0.40 10.03
C PHE A 228 14.91 -0.33 11.10
N VAL A 229 13.77 0.21 10.71
CA VAL A 229 12.56 0.30 11.53
C VAL A 229 11.39 -0.31 10.76
N GLY A 230 10.81 -1.38 11.29
CA GLY A 230 9.60 -2.00 10.76
C GLY A 230 8.42 -1.76 11.69
N VAL A 231 7.40 -1.04 11.22
CA VAL A 231 6.15 -0.84 11.95
C VAL A 231 5.08 -1.75 11.34
N GLY A 232 4.57 -2.72 12.11
CA GLY A 232 3.65 -3.73 11.60
C GLY A 232 4.19 -4.44 10.35
N ALA A 233 5.49 -4.73 10.33
CA ALA A 233 6.19 -5.22 9.14
C ALA A 233 5.55 -6.51 8.60
N PHE A 234 5.14 -6.49 7.34
CA PHE A 234 4.60 -7.65 6.65
C PHE A 234 5.74 -8.43 6.00
N LEU A 235 6.00 -9.62 6.51
CA LEU A 235 7.02 -10.57 6.04
C LEU A 235 6.31 -11.84 5.55
N PRO A 236 5.84 -11.87 4.29
CA PRO A 236 5.02 -12.98 3.78
C PRO A 236 5.76 -14.32 3.77
N ASN A 237 7.08 -14.26 3.66
CA ASN A 237 7.91 -15.45 3.72
C ASN A 237 9.15 -15.18 4.60
N VAL A 238 9.05 -15.55 5.86
CA VAL A 238 10.18 -15.43 6.81
C VAL A 238 11.38 -16.27 6.35
N GLY A 239 11.14 -17.34 5.59
CA GLY A 239 12.20 -18.17 4.99
C GLY A 239 13.17 -17.40 4.10
N ASP A 240 12.74 -16.28 3.50
CA ASP A 240 13.62 -15.42 2.71
C ASP A 240 14.57 -14.57 3.57
N ILE A 241 14.23 -14.35 4.83
CA ILE A 241 15.01 -13.52 5.76
C ILE A 241 16.06 -14.33 6.51
N ILE A 242 15.76 -15.60 6.84
CA ILE A 242 16.66 -16.48 7.60
C ILE A 242 18.05 -16.58 6.94
N PRO A 243 18.19 -16.90 5.64
CA PRO A 243 19.49 -16.99 4.98
C PRO A 243 20.29 -15.67 5.04
N LEU A 244 19.61 -14.51 5.01
CA LEU A 244 20.28 -13.21 5.11
C LEU A 244 20.88 -12.99 6.52
N LEU A 245 20.17 -13.43 7.55
CA LEU A 245 20.66 -13.35 8.93
C LEU A 245 21.83 -14.32 9.14
N GLU A 246 21.76 -15.55 8.65
CA GLU A 246 22.81 -16.56 8.70
C GLU A 246 24.08 -16.10 7.97
N ALA A 247 23.92 -15.39 6.84
CA ALA A 247 25.02 -14.76 6.11
C ALA A 247 25.60 -13.51 6.81
N GLY A 248 25.10 -13.15 8.01
CA GLY A 248 25.60 -12.02 8.79
C GLY A 248 25.01 -10.66 8.40
N GLY A 249 23.91 -10.65 7.63
CA GLY A 249 23.22 -9.42 7.21
C GLY A 249 22.76 -8.52 8.36
N GLY A 250 22.58 -9.10 9.57
CA GLY A 250 22.26 -8.34 10.78
C GLY A 250 23.46 -7.74 11.50
N ASN A 251 24.69 -8.11 11.17
CA ASN A 251 25.90 -7.74 11.90
C ASN A 251 26.14 -6.22 11.86
N GLY A 252 26.28 -5.63 13.05
CA GLY A 252 26.54 -4.18 13.21
C GLY A 252 25.34 -3.28 12.87
N ARG A 253 24.16 -3.84 12.61
CA ARG A 253 22.91 -3.09 12.37
C ARG A 253 22.02 -3.07 13.60
N ARG A 254 21.24 -2.00 13.74
CA ARG A 254 20.18 -1.90 14.76
C ARG A 254 18.82 -2.10 14.10
N ALA A 255 17.99 -2.91 14.72
CA ALA A 255 16.63 -3.18 14.28
C ALA A 255 15.64 -2.73 15.34
N TYR A 256 14.56 -2.06 14.90
CA TYR A 256 13.40 -1.76 15.71
C TYR A 256 12.17 -2.30 14.98
N LEU A 257 11.54 -3.32 15.58
CA LEU A 257 10.32 -3.91 15.07
C LEU A 257 9.19 -3.58 16.05
N ILE A 258 8.18 -2.90 15.55
CA ILE A 258 7.01 -2.48 16.32
C ILE A 258 5.84 -3.31 15.81
N ALA A 259 5.31 -4.20 16.66
CA ALA A 259 4.07 -4.93 16.40
C ALA A 259 2.87 -4.00 16.67
N ILE A 260 1.83 -4.12 15.86
CA ILE A 260 0.58 -3.36 15.98
C ILE A 260 -0.62 -4.31 15.88
#